data_10ac3b5a8e206cf1986531f77fadeed0
#
_entry.id   10ac3b5a8e206cf1986531f77fadeed0
#
_cell.length_a   1.000
_cell.length_b   1.000
_cell.length_c   1.000
_cell.angle_alpha   90.00
_cell.angle_beta   90.00
_cell.angle_gamma   90.00
#
_symmetry.space_group_name_H-M   'P 1'
#
loop_
_entity.id
_entity.type
_entity.pdbx_description
1 polymer ?
#
loop_
_entity_poly.entity_id
_entity_poly.type
_entity_poly.pdbx_seq_one_letter_code
_entity_poly.pdbx_strand_id
1 'polypeptide(L)'
;ISHRFTYRNRMISTKAIVLRTLRYSDSRLIVSLYTEHYGMITSMVRIASSSRGRGGIAIWQLLNILELNVDFRGNSDFQKIGEVCITAPWKDIPYNPVKACVSMYLAEFLYNCLRNEGENAAIFSFLENSLCWLDETEKGIANFHLVMMLKMTRFLGFWPNTDEYCKTGYFDL
;
A
#
# COMPACT_ATOMS: atom_id res chain seq x y z
N ILE A 1 -28.05 -4.99 -35.26
CA ILE A 1 -28.46 -5.45 -33.91
C ILE A 1 -27.23 -5.28 -33.04
N SER A 2 -27.19 -4.16 -32.33
CA SER A 2 -26.07 -3.73 -31.47
C SER A 2 -26.26 -4.36 -30.10
N HIS A 3 -25.48 -5.37 -29.76
CA HIS A 3 -25.38 -5.84 -28.37
C HIS A 3 -24.62 -4.81 -27.53
N ARG A 4 -25.35 -3.91 -26.88
CA ARG A 4 -24.84 -3.13 -25.74
C ARG A 4 -24.59 -4.12 -24.60
N PHE A 5 -23.34 -4.53 -24.42
CA PHE A 5 -22.90 -5.12 -23.17
C PHE A 5 -23.03 -4.06 -22.07
N THR A 6 -24.08 -4.18 -21.27
CA THR A 6 -24.25 -3.41 -20.05
C THR A 6 -23.21 -3.95 -19.05
N TYR A 7 -22.07 -3.29 -18.92
CA TYR A 7 -21.15 -3.53 -17.81
C TYR A 7 -21.89 -3.17 -16.52
N ARG A 8 -22.42 -4.19 -15.88
CA ARG A 8 -22.96 -4.07 -14.52
C ARG A 8 -21.78 -3.68 -13.64
N ASN A 9 -21.79 -2.45 -13.09
CA ASN A 9 -20.84 -1.96 -12.08
C ASN A 9 -20.72 -2.99 -10.94
N ARG A 10 -19.76 -3.87 -11.02
CA ARG A 10 -19.52 -4.88 -10.00
C ARG A 10 -18.40 -4.35 -9.11
N MET A 11 -18.78 -3.66 -8.05
CA MET A 11 -17.82 -3.33 -7.00
C MET A 11 -17.32 -4.63 -6.36
N ILE A 12 -16.01 -4.81 -6.32
CA ILE A 12 -15.35 -5.97 -5.75
C ILE A 12 -14.64 -5.51 -4.48
N SER A 13 -14.83 -6.25 -3.39
CA SER A 13 -14.11 -6.03 -2.14
C SER A 13 -12.67 -6.50 -2.28
N THR A 14 -11.74 -5.67 -1.81
CA THR A 14 -10.32 -5.99 -1.77
C THR A 14 -9.65 -5.29 -0.60
N LYS A 15 -8.59 -5.89 -0.07
CA LYS A 15 -7.69 -5.20 0.85
C LYS A 15 -6.78 -4.26 0.06
N ALA A 16 -6.34 -3.20 0.71
CA ALA A 16 -5.43 -2.21 0.14
C ALA A 16 -4.53 -1.58 1.19
N ILE A 17 -3.31 -1.23 0.80
CA ILE A 17 -2.35 -0.49 1.63
C ILE A 17 -2.19 0.90 1.04
N VAL A 18 -2.33 1.94 1.88
CA VAL A 18 -2.16 3.34 1.46
C VAL A 18 -0.68 3.64 1.30
N LEU A 19 -0.22 3.92 0.07
CA LEU A 19 1.19 4.23 -0.19
C LEU A 19 1.44 5.72 -0.40
N ARG A 20 0.45 6.45 -0.93
CA ARG A 20 0.60 7.89 -1.15
C ARG A 20 -0.72 8.60 -0.99
N THR A 21 -0.68 9.78 -0.39
CA THR A 21 -1.84 10.66 -0.25
C THR A 21 -1.44 12.09 -0.59
N LEU A 22 -2.11 12.69 -1.56
CA LEU A 22 -1.89 14.05 -2.00
C LEU A 22 -3.17 14.86 -1.84
N ARG A 23 -3.06 16.05 -1.26
CA ARG A 23 -4.18 16.98 -1.18
C ARG A 23 -4.39 17.64 -2.54
N TYR A 24 -5.53 17.38 -3.14
CA TYR A 24 -5.90 17.97 -4.43
C TYR A 24 -6.69 19.27 -4.26
N SER A 25 -7.58 19.29 -3.25
CA SER A 25 -8.36 20.48 -2.88
C SER A 25 -8.75 20.39 -1.40
N ASP A 26 -9.51 21.38 -0.90
CA ASP A 26 -9.97 21.38 0.50
C ASP A 26 -10.84 20.18 0.86
N SER A 27 -11.54 19.61 -0.14
CA SER A 27 -12.46 18.49 0.05
C SER A 27 -12.07 17.20 -0.66
N ARG A 28 -10.89 17.15 -1.32
CA ARG A 28 -10.48 15.98 -2.12
C ARG A 28 -9.02 15.62 -1.92
N LEU A 29 -8.77 14.31 -1.88
CA LEU A 29 -7.43 13.71 -1.90
C LEU A 29 -7.28 12.86 -3.17
N ILE A 30 -6.06 12.80 -3.68
CA ILE A 30 -5.61 11.75 -4.59
C ILE A 30 -4.85 10.75 -3.74
N VAL A 31 -5.30 9.50 -3.76
CA VAL A 31 -4.71 8.40 -2.99
C VAL A 31 -4.20 7.32 -3.92
N SER A 32 -2.98 6.84 -3.67
CA SER A 32 -2.41 5.69 -4.38
C SER A 32 -2.35 4.53 -3.41
N LEU A 33 -2.93 3.41 -3.82
CA LEU A 33 -3.15 2.22 -3.00
C LEU A 33 -2.56 1.01 -3.70
N TYR A 34 -1.85 0.17 -2.96
CA TYR A 34 -1.51 -1.17 -3.44
C TYR A 34 -2.57 -2.14 -2.95
N THR A 35 -3.29 -2.74 -3.89
CA THR A 35 -4.42 -3.63 -3.61
C THR A 35 -4.03 -5.09 -3.82
N GLU A 36 -4.70 -5.97 -3.08
CA GLU A 36 -4.48 -7.40 -3.16
C GLU A 36 -4.84 -7.97 -4.54
N HIS A 37 -5.93 -7.44 -5.17
CA HIS A 37 -6.54 -8.02 -6.37
C HIS A 37 -6.26 -7.24 -7.66
N TYR A 38 -5.73 -6.02 -7.59
CA TYR A 38 -5.53 -5.17 -8.78
C TYR A 38 -4.13 -4.53 -8.84
N GLY A 39 -3.25 -4.85 -7.88
CA GLY A 39 -1.96 -4.15 -7.77
C GLY A 39 -2.13 -2.68 -7.43
N MET A 40 -1.34 -1.81 -8.05
CA MET A 40 -1.38 -0.37 -7.80
C MET A 40 -2.59 0.28 -8.45
N ILE A 41 -3.39 0.98 -7.66
CA ILE A 41 -4.49 1.83 -8.15
C ILE A 41 -4.37 3.25 -7.61
N THR A 42 -4.90 4.20 -8.37
CA THR A 42 -5.06 5.59 -7.92
C THR A 42 -6.54 5.95 -7.89
N SER A 43 -6.95 6.71 -6.89
CA SER A 43 -8.33 7.16 -6.75
C SER A 43 -8.39 8.60 -6.26
N MET A 44 -9.45 9.31 -6.68
CA MET A 44 -9.79 10.62 -6.13
C MET A 44 -10.93 10.44 -5.12
N VAL A 45 -10.64 10.67 -3.85
CA VAL A 45 -11.58 10.49 -2.75
C VAL A 45 -11.99 11.82 -2.13
N ARG A 46 -13.20 11.89 -1.59
CA ARG A 46 -13.69 13.06 -0.86
C ARG A 46 -13.37 12.94 0.62
N ILE A 47 -12.92 14.04 1.21
CA ILE A 47 -12.78 14.17 2.66
C ILE A 47 -14.14 14.57 3.21
N ALA A 48 -14.75 13.74 4.07
CA ALA A 48 -15.96 14.12 4.76
C ALA A 48 -15.66 15.26 5.74
N SER A 49 -16.41 16.35 5.66
CA SER A 49 -16.26 17.53 6.53
C SER A 49 -16.74 17.31 7.97
N SER A 50 -17.38 16.18 8.28
CA SER A 50 -17.83 15.85 9.61
C SER A 50 -16.98 14.76 10.25
N SER A 51 -16.54 14.98 11.48
CA SER A 51 -15.78 14.02 12.31
C SER A 51 -16.53 12.72 12.64
N ARG A 52 -17.79 12.59 12.22
CA ARG A 52 -18.64 11.40 12.42
C ARG A 52 -18.82 10.56 11.15
N GLY A 53 -18.29 10.98 9.98
CA GLY A 53 -18.41 10.24 8.73
C GLY A 53 -17.31 9.20 8.60
N ARG A 54 -17.64 7.99 8.10
CA ARG A 54 -16.73 6.95 7.64
C ARG A 54 -15.93 7.46 6.43
N GLY A 55 -14.87 8.23 6.63
CA GLY A 55 -14.08 8.79 5.52
C GLY A 55 -13.30 10.04 5.88
N GLY A 56 -13.03 10.28 7.18
CA GLY A 56 -12.12 11.36 7.60
C GLY A 56 -10.72 11.15 7.03
N ILE A 57 -9.92 12.21 7.02
CA ILE A 57 -8.54 12.19 6.48
C ILE A 57 -7.68 11.09 7.10
N ALA A 58 -7.96 10.72 8.35
CA ALA A 58 -7.21 9.71 9.10
C ALA A 58 -7.24 8.31 8.47
N ILE A 59 -8.28 7.95 7.73
CA ILE A 59 -8.35 6.65 7.05
C ILE A 59 -7.30 6.53 5.94
N TRP A 60 -6.91 7.66 5.34
CA TRP A 60 -5.95 7.74 4.24
C TRP A 60 -4.51 8.00 4.70
N GLN A 61 -4.20 7.74 5.99
CA GLN A 61 -2.83 7.80 6.48
C GLN A 61 -1.97 6.72 5.82
N LEU A 62 -0.69 7.07 5.62
CA LEU A 62 0.29 6.18 5.00
C LEU A 62 0.37 4.83 5.73
N LEU A 63 0.44 3.78 4.95
CA LEU A 63 0.51 2.38 5.36
C LEU A 63 -0.72 1.85 6.11
N ASN A 64 -1.81 2.60 6.23
CA ASN A 64 -3.06 2.02 6.70
C ASN A 64 -3.47 0.86 5.80
N ILE A 65 -3.91 -0.24 6.42
CA ILE A 65 -4.48 -1.38 5.73
C ILE A 65 -6.00 -1.22 5.75
N LEU A 66 -6.57 -1.13 4.56
CA LEU A 66 -7.98 -0.86 4.33
C LEU A 66 -8.65 -2.07 3.71
N GLU A 67 -9.92 -2.26 4.01
CA GLU A 67 -10.85 -3.04 3.21
C GLU A 67 -11.76 -2.06 2.47
N LEU A 68 -11.86 -2.21 1.15
CA LEU A 68 -12.58 -1.26 0.31
C LEU A 68 -13.20 -1.95 -0.91
N ASN A 69 -14.26 -1.33 -1.43
CA ASN A 69 -14.91 -1.77 -2.66
C ASN A 69 -14.40 -0.94 -3.83
N VAL A 70 -13.93 -1.60 -4.89
CA VAL A 70 -13.40 -0.97 -6.11
C VAL A 70 -14.30 -1.28 -7.29
N ASP A 71 -14.67 -0.24 -8.05
CA ASP A 71 -15.17 -0.35 -9.42
C ASP A 71 -13.97 -0.18 -10.36
N PHE A 72 -13.28 -1.30 -10.63
CA PHE A 72 -12.07 -1.30 -11.42
C PHE A 72 -12.38 -1.13 -12.91
N ARG A 73 -11.77 -0.13 -13.53
CA ARG A 73 -11.88 0.20 -14.97
C ARG A 73 -10.48 0.26 -15.56
N GLY A 74 -10.12 -0.75 -16.33
CA GLY A 74 -8.77 -0.90 -16.87
C GLY A 74 -8.23 0.29 -17.68
N ASN A 75 -9.10 1.15 -18.20
CA ASN A 75 -8.73 2.30 -19.04
C ASN A 75 -8.88 3.64 -18.31
N SER A 76 -8.98 3.65 -16.98
CA SER A 76 -9.14 4.88 -16.21
C SER A 76 -7.96 5.11 -15.29
N ASP A 77 -7.37 6.31 -15.34
CA ASP A 77 -6.29 6.72 -14.43
C ASP A 77 -6.74 6.76 -12.97
N PHE A 78 -8.04 7.02 -12.75
CA PHE A 78 -8.63 7.05 -11.41
C PHE A 78 -9.70 5.97 -11.28
N GLN A 79 -9.49 5.05 -10.35
CA GLN A 79 -10.47 4.03 -10.02
C GLN A 79 -11.51 4.59 -9.01
N LYS A 80 -12.74 4.12 -9.10
CA LYS A 80 -13.79 4.54 -8.17
C LYS A 80 -13.79 3.63 -6.96
N ILE A 81 -13.63 4.24 -5.77
CA ILE A 81 -13.74 3.57 -4.48
C ILE A 81 -15.13 3.82 -3.90
N GLY A 82 -15.76 2.76 -3.43
CA GLY A 82 -17.02 2.79 -2.70
C GLY A 82 -16.83 2.89 -1.19
N GLU A 83 -17.39 1.93 -0.47
CA GLU A 83 -17.21 1.84 0.98
C GLU A 83 -15.76 1.51 1.32
N VAL A 84 -15.26 2.10 2.40
CA VAL A 84 -13.91 1.90 2.90
C VAL A 84 -13.92 1.83 4.43
N CYS A 85 -13.15 0.89 4.98
CA CYS A 85 -12.91 0.79 6.41
C CYS A 85 -11.45 0.40 6.68
N ILE A 86 -10.93 0.77 7.86
CA ILE A 86 -9.63 0.30 8.34
C ILE A 86 -9.82 -1.13 8.86
N THR A 87 -9.00 -2.08 8.40
CA THR A 87 -9.07 -3.48 8.82
C THR A 87 -8.70 -3.64 10.29
N ALA A 88 -7.58 -2.99 10.68
CA ALA A 88 -7.13 -2.91 12.06
C ALA A 88 -6.39 -1.59 12.27
N PRO A 89 -6.81 -0.74 13.22
CA PRO A 89 -6.08 0.48 13.52
C PRO A 89 -4.72 0.14 14.14
N TRP A 90 -3.67 0.87 13.72
CA TRP A 90 -2.35 0.74 14.30
C TRP A 90 -2.33 1.13 15.77
N LYS A 91 -1.62 0.35 16.60
CA LYS A 91 -1.51 0.55 18.04
C LYS A 91 -0.35 1.48 18.39
N ASP A 92 0.79 1.35 17.73
CA ASP A 92 2.04 2.00 18.08
C ASP A 92 2.65 2.82 16.93
N ILE A 93 2.52 2.41 15.69
CA ILE A 93 3.10 3.13 14.52
C ILE A 93 2.83 4.64 14.55
N PRO A 94 1.61 5.14 14.78
CA PRO A 94 1.33 6.58 14.76
C PRO A 94 1.90 7.34 15.98
N TYR A 95 2.18 6.63 17.07
CA TYR A 95 2.56 7.22 18.35
C TYR A 95 4.05 7.10 18.63
N ASN A 96 4.76 6.22 17.96
CA ASN A 96 6.20 6.02 18.08
C ASN A 96 6.93 6.77 16.96
N PRO A 97 7.71 7.84 17.28
CA PRO A 97 8.36 8.66 16.26
C PRO A 97 9.28 7.88 15.32
N VAL A 98 9.98 6.86 15.84
CA VAL A 98 10.89 6.03 15.02
C VAL A 98 10.08 5.20 14.02
N LYS A 99 9.01 4.53 14.48
CA LYS A 99 8.12 3.76 13.60
C LYS A 99 7.43 4.65 12.57
N ALA A 100 7.00 5.84 12.98
CA ALA A 100 6.40 6.81 12.06
C ALA A 100 7.37 7.24 10.96
N CYS A 101 8.63 7.57 11.29
CA CYS A 101 9.66 7.90 10.29
C CYS A 101 9.95 6.73 9.34
N VAL A 102 10.10 5.51 9.88
CA VAL A 102 10.30 4.29 9.08
C VAL A 102 9.11 4.07 8.14
N SER A 103 7.89 4.26 8.63
CA SER A 103 6.67 4.11 7.84
C SER A 103 6.56 5.11 6.70
N MET A 104 6.92 6.38 6.93
CA MET A 104 6.94 7.39 5.87
C MET A 104 7.93 7.04 4.76
N TYR A 105 9.14 6.62 5.13
CA TYR A 105 10.16 6.18 4.18
C TYR A 105 9.69 4.96 3.39
N LEU A 106 9.15 3.94 4.08
CA LEU A 106 8.66 2.72 3.44
C LEU A 106 7.49 2.97 2.48
N ALA A 107 6.57 3.86 2.84
CA ALA A 107 5.46 4.20 1.95
C ALA A 107 5.95 4.76 0.62
N GLU A 108 6.94 5.68 0.65
CA GLU A 108 7.53 6.25 -0.57
C GLU A 108 8.34 5.20 -1.35
N PHE A 109 9.16 4.40 -0.66
CA PHE A 109 9.90 3.30 -1.28
C PHE A 109 8.95 2.33 -2.00
N LEU A 110 7.92 1.84 -1.32
CA LEU A 110 6.94 0.91 -1.88
C LEU A 110 6.15 1.52 -3.04
N TYR A 111 5.76 2.79 -2.93
CA TYR A 111 5.11 3.49 -4.03
C TYR A 111 5.96 3.47 -5.30
N ASN A 112 7.26 3.75 -5.19
CA ASN A 112 8.17 3.76 -6.34
C ASN A 112 8.43 2.36 -6.90
N CYS A 113 8.58 1.35 -6.05
CA CYS A 113 8.82 -0.03 -6.47
C CYS A 113 7.58 -0.67 -7.12
N LEU A 114 6.38 -0.39 -6.58
CA LEU A 114 5.16 -1.12 -6.93
C LEU A 114 4.27 -0.37 -7.94
N ARG A 115 4.59 0.87 -8.30
CA ARG A 115 3.71 1.70 -9.14
C ARG A 115 3.38 1.10 -10.51
N ASN A 116 4.24 0.22 -11.03
CA ASN A 116 4.08 -0.47 -12.31
C ASN A 116 3.81 -1.96 -12.14
N GLU A 117 3.73 -2.45 -10.88
CA GLU A 117 3.47 -3.83 -10.58
C GLU A 117 1.97 -4.11 -10.58
N GLY A 118 1.59 -5.21 -11.22
CA GLY A 118 0.23 -5.73 -11.19
C GLY A 118 -0.13 -6.37 -9.85
N GLU A 119 -1.23 -7.10 -9.86
CA GLU A 119 -1.65 -7.90 -8.71
C GLU A 119 -0.60 -8.96 -8.36
N ASN A 120 -0.26 -9.03 -7.07
CA ASN A 120 0.62 -10.07 -6.53
C ASN A 120 0.26 -10.33 -5.06
N ALA A 121 -0.49 -11.40 -4.83
CA ALA A 121 -0.95 -11.77 -3.49
C ALA A 121 0.21 -12.07 -2.54
N ALA A 122 1.35 -12.60 -3.03
CA ALA A 122 2.52 -12.88 -2.20
C ALA A 122 3.18 -11.59 -1.71
N ILE A 123 3.31 -10.58 -2.58
CA ILE A 123 3.79 -9.24 -2.18
C ILE A 123 2.82 -8.64 -1.16
N PHE A 124 1.51 -8.67 -1.44
CA PHE A 124 0.52 -8.09 -0.53
C PHE A 124 0.59 -8.71 0.86
N SER A 125 0.57 -10.04 0.95
CA SER A 125 0.68 -10.77 2.22
C SER A 125 1.99 -10.47 2.95
N PHE A 126 3.10 -10.38 2.22
CA PHE A 126 4.40 -10.02 2.81
C PHE A 126 4.35 -8.61 3.42
N LEU A 127 3.77 -7.63 2.71
CA LEU A 127 3.64 -6.26 3.20
C LEU A 127 2.74 -6.19 4.43
N GLU A 128 1.55 -6.80 4.37
CA GLU A 128 0.59 -6.84 5.48
C GLU A 128 1.24 -7.41 6.74
N ASN A 129 1.88 -8.59 6.65
CA ASN A 129 2.55 -9.22 7.78
C ASN A 129 3.73 -8.39 8.32
N SER A 130 4.49 -7.76 7.42
CA SER A 130 5.63 -6.93 7.82
C SER A 130 5.19 -5.67 8.57
N LEU A 131 4.10 -5.04 8.14
CA LEU A 131 3.54 -3.86 8.80
C LEU A 131 2.92 -4.20 10.16
N CYS A 132 2.21 -5.33 10.26
CA CYS A 132 1.70 -5.83 11.53
C CYS A 132 2.84 -6.10 12.52
N TRP A 133 3.94 -6.74 12.05
CA TRP A 133 5.11 -6.97 12.87
C TRP A 133 5.76 -5.65 13.34
N LEU A 134 5.87 -4.65 12.44
CA LEU A 134 6.41 -3.33 12.80
C LEU A 134 5.57 -2.67 13.89
N ASP A 135 4.24 -2.78 13.82
CA ASP A 135 3.35 -2.20 14.83
C ASP A 135 3.53 -2.84 16.20
N GLU A 136 3.68 -4.17 16.24
CA GLU A 136 3.74 -4.95 17.47
C GLU A 136 5.12 -5.00 18.13
N THR A 137 6.21 -4.84 17.33
CA THR A 137 7.58 -5.03 17.86
C THR A 137 8.05 -3.85 18.70
N GLU A 138 8.79 -4.12 19.75
CA GLU A 138 9.52 -3.12 20.54
C GLU A 138 11.01 -3.06 20.20
N LYS A 139 11.54 -4.06 19.47
CA LYS A 139 12.97 -4.22 19.19
C LYS A 139 13.23 -4.38 17.69
N GLY A 140 14.44 -4.01 17.25
CA GLY A 140 14.85 -4.21 15.86
C GLY A 140 14.27 -3.20 14.87
N ILE A 141 13.63 -2.13 15.33
CA ILE A 141 12.94 -1.13 14.50
C ILE A 141 13.94 -0.40 13.59
N ALA A 142 15.14 -0.08 14.09
CA ALA A 142 16.13 0.74 13.39
C ALA A 142 16.53 0.16 12.02
N ASN A 143 16.65 -1.16 11.90
CA ASN A 143 17.06 -1.86 10.68
C ASN A 143 15.88 -2.48 9.91
N PHE A 144 14.66 -2.30 10.37
CA PHE A 144 13.47 -2.91 9.76
C PHE A 144 13.34 -2.55 8.29
N HIS A 145 13.51 -1.28 7.95
CA HIS A 145 13.43 -0.80 6.56
C HIS A 145 14.47 -1.47 5.66
N LEU A 146 15.71 -1.68 6.13
CA LEU A 146 16.75 -2.35 5.36
C LEU A 146 16.39 -3.81 5.08
N VAL A 147 15.92 -4.51 6.11
CA VAL A 147 15.50 -5.92 5.98
C VAL A 147 14.30 -6.03 5.03
N MET A 148 13.33 -5.12 5.15
CA MET A 148 12.16 -5.11 4.28
C MET A 148 12.54 -4.83 2.82
N MET A 149 13.39 -3.84 2.57
CA MET A 149 13.90 -3.52 1.23
C MET A 149 14.64 -4.72 0.62
N LEU A 150 15.53 -5.34 1.38
CA LEU A 150 16.28 -6.52 0.92
C LEU A 150 15.32 -7.67 0.56
N LYS A 151 14.30 -7.95 1.41
CA LYS A 151 13.30 -8.99 1.10
C LYS A 151 12.46 -8.64 -0.12
N MET A 152 12.16 -7.35 -0.36
CA MET A 152 11.45 -6.91 -1.56
C MET A 152 12.21 -7.22 -2.85
N THR A 153 13.56 -7.18 -2.87
CA THR A 153 14.34 -7.53 -4.07
C THR A 153 14.07 -8.96 -4.54
N ARG A 154 13.69 -9.86 -3.62
CA ARG A 154 13.32 -11.24 -3.95
C ARG A 154 12.04 -11.31 -4.79
N PHE A 155 11.05 -10.49 -4.45
CA PHE A 155 9.79 -10.41 -5.21
C PHE A 155 9.96 -9.70 -6.55
N LEU A 156 10.90 -8.75 -6.61
CA LEU A 156 11.20 -7.96 -7.81
C LEU A 156 12.21 -8.64 -8.75
N GLY A 157 12.73 -9.82 -8.39
CA GLY A 157 13.57 -10.65 -9.26
C GLY A 157 15.09 -10.32 -9.25
N PHE A 158 15.56 -9.47 -8.31
CA PHE A 158 17.00 -9.15 -8.17
C PHE A 158 17.55 -9.48 -6.79
N TRP A 159 17.15 -10.66 -6.29
CA TRP A 159 17.74 -11.18 -5.06
C TRP A 159 19.25 -11.38 -5.25
N PRO A 160 20.10 -10.87 -4.33
CA PRO A 160 21.54 -11.07 -4.40
C PRO A 160 21.88 -12.57 -4.43
N ASN A 161 22.80 -12.97 -5.32
CA ASN A 161 23.30 -14.35 -5.36
C ASN A 161 24.16 -14.59 -4.10
N THR A 162 23.59 -15.25 -3.11
CA THR A 162 24.28 -15.54 -1.84
C THR A 162 25.20 -16.74 -1.93
N ASP A 163 25.14 -17.52 -3.02
CA ASP A 163 25.96 -18.74 -3.20
C ASP A 163 27.35 -18.39 -3.73
N GLU A 164 27.56 -17.20 -4.31
CA GLU A 164 28.80 -16.66 -4.76
C GLU A 164 29.35 -15.62 -3.78
N TYR A 165 29.65 -16.05 -2.55
CA TYR A 165 30.36 -15.19 -1.60
C TYR A 165 31.80 -15.04 -2.02
N CYS A 166 32.17 -13.91 -2.61
CA CYS A 166 33.54 -13.63 -2.99
C CYS A 166 34.41 -13.60 -1.72
N LYS A 167 35.62 -14.21 -1.79
CA LYS A 167 36.60 -14.21 -0.68
C LYS A 167 37.01 -12.81 -0.20
N THR A 168 36.67 -11.78 -0.95
CA THR A 168 36.84 -10.35 -0.63
C THR A 168 35.77 -9.75 0.25
N GLY A 169 34.70 -10.47 0.55
CA GLY A 169 33.58 -9.98 1.41
C GLY A 169 32.62 -9.03 0.74
N TYR A 170 32.69 -8.83 -0.58
CA TYR A 170 31.75 -8.04 -1.37
C TYR A 170 30.85 -8.94 -2.20
N PHE A 171 29.58 -8.53 -2.39
CA PHE A 171 28.66 -9.18 -3.33
C PHE A 171 28.95 -8.64 -4.74
N ASP A 172 29.11 -9.53 -5.73
CA ASP A 172 28.99 -9.15 -7.14
C ASP A 172 27.49 -8.96 -7.46
N LEU A 173 27.17 -7.79 -7.98
CA LEU A 173 25.79 -7.37 -8.37
C LEU A 173 25.54 -7.79 -9.82
#